data_8e7eb067d514717a4a877e1ab2c66989
#
_entry.id   8e7eb067d514717a4a877e1ab2c66989
#
_cell.length_a   1.000
_cell.length_b   1.000
_cell.length_c   1.000
_cell.angle_alpha   90.00
_cell.angle_beta   90.00
_cell.angle_gamma   90.00
#
_symmetry.space_group_name_H-M   'P 1'
#
loop_
_entity.id
_entity.type
_entity.pdbx_description
1 polymer ?
#
loop_
_entity_poly.entity_id
_entity_poly.type
_entity_poly.pdbx_seq_one_letter_code
_entity_poly.pdbx_strand_id
1 'polypeptide(L)'
;MDHHEAHVLMFDREHVEAQRIKSRSHHKHQGKPQDTTALFADIAKALLGTHEVLLTGPGSARDEFRDWSKAHQTTVAHSIVDSIASDHPTDAQVVALARQYFKKFDQTTVDPSHA
;
A
#
# COMPACT_ATOMS: atom_id res chain seq x y z
N MET A 1 -4.16 3.48 3.44
CA MET A 1 -4.57 4.40 2.35
C MET A 1 -6.07 4.58 2.32
N ASP A 2 -6.50 5.70 1.85
CA ASP A 2 -7.90 5.96 1.54
C ASP A 2 -7.96 6.72 0.21
N HIS A 3 -9.10 7.32 -0.12
CA HIS A 3 -9.26 8.05 -1.39
C HIS A 3 -8.60 9.42 -1.41
N HIS A 4 -8.06 9.88 -0.31
CA HIS A 4 -7.49 11.22 -0.18
C HIS A 4 -5.98 11.21 0.04
N GLU A 5 -5.46 10.19 0.67
CA GLU A 5 -4.03 10.10 0.94
C GLU A 5 -3.58 8.68 1.18
N ALA A 6 -2.29 8.49 1.04
CA ALA A 6 -1.63 7.24 1.39
C ALA A 6 -0.36 7.54 2.17
N HIS A 7 -0.10 6.71 3.18
CA HIS A 7 1.19 6.69 3.86
C HIS A 7 1.95 5.50 3.31
N VAL A 8 3.02 5.75 2.61
CA VAL A 8 3.88 4.72 2.07
C VAL A 8 5.02 4.51 3.06
N LEU A 9 5.07 3.32 3.62
CA LEU A 9 6.06 2.96 4.63
C LEU A 9 6.96 1.90 4.04
N MET A 10 8.19 2.26 3.78
CA MET A 10 9.22 1.33 3.32
C MET A 10 10.09 0.97 4.50
N PHE A 11 10.23 -0.30 4.75
CA PHE A 11 10.96 -0.72 5.93
C PHE A 11 11.70 -2.03 5.71
N ASP A 12 12.79 -2.17 6.45
CA ASP A 12 13.49 -3.43 6.64
C ASP A 12 13.51 -3.74 8.14
N ARG A 13 14.43 -4.59 8.57
CA ARG A 13 14.50 -4.97 9.98
C ARG A 13 14.84 -3.82 10.91
N GLU A 14 15.58 -2.83 10.42
CA GLU A 14 16.15 -1.78 11.25
C GLU A 14 15.68 -0.38 10.91
N HIS A 15 15.19 -0.17 9.68
CA HIS A 15 14.87 1.16 9.20
C HIS A 15 13.44 1.25 8.71
N VAL A 16 12.85 2.40 8.91
CA VAL A 16 11.53 2.74 8.35
C VAL A 16 11.65 4.10 7.68
N GLU A 17 11.24 4.17 6.43
CA GLU A 17 11.07 5.42 5.71
C GLU A 17 9.58 5.62 5.45
N ALA A 18 9.07 6.79 5.78
CA ALA A 18 7.67 7.11 5.60
C ALA A 18 7.52 8.24 4.61
N GLN A 19 6.56 8.09 3.72
CA GLN A 19 6.20 9.12 2.74
C GLN A 19 4.69 9.26 2.75
N ARG A 20 4.21 10.50 2.81
CA ARG A 20 2.79 10.78 2.70
C ARG A 20 2.49 11.31 1.31
N ILE A 21 1.53 10.68 0.65
CA ILE A 21 1.08 11.06 -0.68
C ILE A 21 -0.37 11.48 -0.56
N LYS A 22 -0.65 12.72 -0.94
CA LYS A 22 -2.01 13.28 -0.85
C LYS A 22 -2.59 13.46 -2.23
N SER A 23 -3.91 13.39 -2.29
CA SER A 23 -4.64 13.74 -3.50
C SER A 23 -4.30 15.15 -3.94
N ARG A 24 -4.17 15.35 -5.25
CA ARG A 24 -3.86 16.64 -5.83
C ARG A 24 -5.05 17.58 -5.90
N SER A 25 -6.22 17.15 -5.43
CA SER A 25 -7.40 17.99 -5.42
C SER A 25 -7.20 19.14 -4.47
N HIS A 26 -7.30 20.37 -4.97
CA HIS A 26 -7.24 21.58 -4.18
C HIS A 26 -8.61 22.19 -3.92
N HIS A 27 -9.65 21.57 -4.43
CA HIS A 27 -11.00 22.09 -4.33
C HIS A 27 -11.74 21.43 -3.18
N LYS A 28 -12.45 22.25 -2.44
CA LYS A 28 -13.27 21.79 -1.32
C LYS A 28 -14.42 20.90 -1.75
N HIS A 29 -14.72 20.91 -3.02
CA HIS A 29 -15.96 20.35 -3.50
C HIS A 29 -15.94 18.87 -3.71
N GLN A 30 -14.88 18.23 -3.60
CA GLN A 30 -14.81 16.81 -3.72
C GLN A 30 -13.71 16.35 -4.65
N GLY A 31 -13.22 15.19 -4.35
CA GLY A 31 -12.34 14.50 -5.26
C GLY A 31 -13.09 14.11 -6.52
N LYS A 32 -12.60 14.55 -7.66
CA LYS A 32 -13.07 14.06 -8.93
C LYS A 32 -12.43 12.68 -9.19
N PRO A 33 -13.03 11.84 -10.02
CA PRO A 33 -12.39 10.56 -10.37
C PRO A 33 -10.96 10.71 -10.85
N GLN A 34 -10.65 11.80 -11.53
CA GLN A 34 -9.30 12.09 -12.01
C GLN A 34 -8.31 12.30 -10.85
N ASP A 35 -8.76 12.89 -9.75
CA ASP A 35 -7.91 13.11 -8.58
C ASP A 35 -7.54 11.80 -7.90
N THR A 36 -8.49 10.88 -7.82
CA THR A 36 -8.23 9.54 -7.29
C THR A 36 -7.27 8.77 -8.20
N THR A 37 -7.44 8.87 -9.51
CA THR A 37 -6.53 8.23 -10.47
C THR A 37 -5.12 8.80 -10.34
N ALA A 38 -4.99 10.12 -10.19
CA ALA A 38 -3.69 10.75 -9.99
C ALA A 38 -3.05 10.30 -8.69
N LEU A 39 -3.82 10.17 -7.63
CA LEU A 39 -3.33 9.64 -6.36
C LEU A 39 -2.81 8.22 -6.53
N PHE A 40 -3.57 7.36 -7.21
CA PHE A 40 -3.17 5.98 -7.46
C PHE A 40 -1.87 5.92 -8.28
N ALA A 41 -1.74 6.78 -9.27
CA ALA A 41 -0.53 6.84 -10.08
C ALA A 41 0.68 7.23 -9.24
N ASP A 42 0.52 8.20 -8.34
CA ASP A 42 1.59 8.62 -7.45
C ASP A 42 1.97 7.53 -6.45
N ILE A 43 0.98 6.82 -5.92
CA ILE A 43 1.23 5.69 -5.01
C ILE A 43 2.01 4.60 -5.75
N ALA A 44 1.56 4.23 -6.94
CA ALA A 44 2.21 3.19 -7.73
C ALA A 44 3.66 3.58 -8.06
N LYS A 45 3.90 4.85 -8.37
CA LYS A 45 5.25 5.34 -8.62
C LYS A 45 6.14 5.17 -7.38
N ALA A 46 5.60 5.45 -6.20
CA ALA A 46 6.35 5.26 -4.95
C ALA A 46 6.64 3.79 -4.66
N LEU A 47 5.83 2.88 -5.19
CA LEU A 47 5.98 1.44 -4.96
C LEU A 47 6.82 0.73 -6.03
N LEU A 48 7.30 1.46 -7.04
CA LEU A 48 8.14 0.85 -8.07
C LEU A 48 9.40 0.25 -7.45
N GLY A 49 9.73 -0.96 -7.84
CA GLY A 49 10.92 -1.64 -7.33
C GLY A 49 10.70 -2.40 -6.03
N THR A 50 9.54 -2.29 -5.40
CA THR A 50 9.23 -3.07 -4.20
C THR A 50 8.84 -4.50 -4.58
N HIS A 51 9.13 -5.44 -3.70
CA HIS A 51 8.85 -6.86 -3.95
C HIS A 51 7.59 -7.33 -3.23
N GLU A 52 7.31 -6.79 -2.06
CA GLU A 52 6.18 -7.20 -1.25
C GLU A 52 5.49 -5.94 -0.73
N VAL A 53 4.21 -5.81 -1.03
CA VAL A 53 3.40 -4.67 -0.63
C VAL A 53 2.17 -5.17 0.09
N LEU A 54 1.94 -4.62 1.26
CA LEU A 54 0.72 -4.85 2.02
C LEU A 54 -0.12 -3.58 1.96
N LEU A 55 -1.36 -3.71 1.49
CA LEU A 55 -2.30 -2.60 1.50
C LEU A 55 -3.13 -2.64 2.77
N THR A 56 -3.32 -1.50 3.40
CA THR A 56 -4.17 -1.41 4.57
C THR A 56 -4.93 -0.08 4.56
N GLY A 57 -6.08 -0.07 5.18
CA GLY A 57 -6.91 1.12 5.26
C GLY A 57 -8.39 0.80 5.30
N PRO A 58 -9.23 1.81 5.51
CA PRO A 58 -10.69 1.64 5.53
C PRO A 58 -11.28 1.65 4.12
N GLY A 59 -12.48 1.15 4.01
CA GLY A 59 -13.29 1.29 2.82
C GLY A 59 -12.77 0.55 1.60
N SER A 60 -13.13 1.06 0.44
CA SER A 60 -12.91 0.40 -0.85
C SER A 60 -11.68 0.89 -1.61
N ALA A 61 -10.97 1.90 -1.09
CA ALA A 61 -9.83 2.47 -1.83
C ALA A 61 -8.76 1.43 -2.14
N ARG A 62 -8.52 0.49 -1.22
CA ARG A 62 -7.54 -0.58 -1.42
C ARG A 62 -7.92 -1.44 -2.62
N ASP A 63 -9.16 -1.84 -2.73
CA ASP A 63 -9.63 -2.68 -3.83
C ASP A 63 -9.56 -1.91 -5.14
N GLU A 64 -9.96 -0.65 -5.13
CA GLU A 64 -9.89 0.21 -6.31
C GLU A 64 -8.46 0.41 -6.77
N PHE A 65 -7.53 0.63 -5.85
CA PHE A 65 -6.12 0.76 -6.19
C PHE A 65 -5.57 -0.53 -6.78
N ARG A 66 -5.95 -1.66 -6.21
CA ARG A 66 -5.52 -2.97 -6.68
C ARG A 66 -5.99 -3.21 -8.12
N ASP A 67 -7.25 -2.92 -8.38
CA ASP A 67 -7.83 -3.06 -9.72
C ASP A 67 -7.19 -2.09 -10.71
N TRP A 68 -7.00 -0.84 -10.29
CA TRP A 68 -6.31 0.15 -11.11
C TRP A 68 -4.89 -0.31 -11.46
N SER A 69 -4.17 -0.86 -10.49
CA SER A 69 -2.80 -1.34 -10.70
C SER A 69 -2.75 -2.49 -11.69
N LYS A 70 -3.71 -3.39 -11.62
CA LYS A 70 -3.79 -4.50 -12.58
C LYS A 70 -3.94 -3.99 -14.01
N ALA A 71 -4.64 -2.88 -14.19
CA ALA A 71 -4.87 -2.31 -15.51
C ALA A 71 -3.72 -1.42 -15.99
N HIS A 72 -3.02 -0.75 -15.08
CA HIS A 72 -2.08 0.31 -15.45
C HIS A 72 -0.65 0.10 -14.98
N GLN A 73 -0.43 -0.68 -13.92
CA GLN A 73 0.90 -0.90 -13.35
C GLN A 73 1.00 -2.35 -12.87
N THR A 74 1.07 -3.26 -13.82
CA THR A 74 1.04 -4.69 -13.53
C THR A 74 2.18 -5.14 -12.61
N THR A 75 3.35 -4.53 -12.72
CA THR A 75 4.48 -4.83 -11.85
C THR A 75 4.13 -4.55 -10.39
N VAL A 76 3.52 -3.39 -10.13
CA VAL A 76 3.06 -3.04 -8.78
C VAL A 76 1.98 -4.01 -8.32
N ALA A 77 1.02 -4.32 -9.19
CA ALA A 77 -0.05 -5.25 -8.86
C ALA A 77 0.50 -6.61 -8.42
N HIS A 78 1.52 -7.09 -9.09
CA HIS A 78 2.16 -8.36 -8.73
C HIS A 78 2.88 -8.31 -7.39
N SER A 79 3.32 -7.13 -6.96
CA SER A 79 3.99 -6.97 -5.68
C SER A 79 3.02 -6.94 -4.50
N ILE A 80 1.73 -6.68 -4.75
CA ILE A 80 0.74 -6.62 -3.69
C ILE A 80 0.43 -8.03 -3.21
N VAL A 81 0.84 -8.33 -1.99
CA VAL A 81 0.67 -9.68 -1.42
C VAL A 81 -0.63 -9.83 -0.67
N ASP A 82 -1.17 -8.75 -0.12
CA ASP A 82 -2.44 -8.80 0.60
C ASP A 82 -3.01 -7.39 0.78
N SER A 83 -4.25 -7.36 1.23
CA SER A 83 -4.98 -6.12 1.51
C SER A 83 -5.81 -6.34 2.76
N ILE A 84 -5.54 -5.56 3.80
CA ILE A 84 -6.14 -5.74 5.11
C ILE A 84 -6.95 -4.50 5.48
N ALA A 85 -8.22 -4.71 5.81
CA ALA A 85 -9.06 -3.63 6.30
C ALA A 85 -8.56 -3.16 7.66
N SER A 86 -8.44 -1.86 7.83
CA SER A 86 -8.07 -1.26 9.10
C SER A 86 -8.66 0.13 9.17
N ASP A 87 -8.84 0.62 10.38
CA ASP A 87 -9.43 1.93 10.62
C ASP A 87 -8.32 2.87 11.06
N HIS A 88 -7.92 3.78 10.22
CA HIS A 88 -6.95 4.87 10.46
C HIS A 88 -5.87 4.59 11.53
N PRO A 89 -5.06 3.54 11.39
CA PRO A 89 -4.01 3.26 12.36
C PRO A 89 -2.88 4.30 12.24
N THR A 90 -2.12 4.45 13.33
CA THR A 90 -0.89 5.24 13.28
C THR A 90 0.16 4.54 12.44
N ASP A 91 1.16 5.28 11.98
CA ASP A 91 2.26 4.68 11.21
C ASP A 91 2.97 3.59 12.02
N ALA A 92 3.17 3.80 13.31
CA ALA A 92 3.78 2.79 14.17
C ALA A 92 2.95 1.51 14.23
N GLN A 93 1.63 1.64 14.30
CA GLN A 93 0.73 0.49 14.30
C GLN A 93 0.77 -0.24 12.96
N VAL A 94 0.83 0.50 11.86
CA VAL A 94 0.92 -0.09 10.53
C VAL A 94 2.23 -0.86 10.38
N VAL A 95 3.35 -0.27 10.80
CA VAL A 95 4.65 -0.95 10.74
C VAL A 95 4.64 -2.22 11.57
N ALA A 96 4.10 -2.16 12.79
CA ALA A 96 4.01 -3.35 13.64
C ALA A 96 3.17 -4.45 12.99
N LEU A 97 2.02 -4.09 12.44
CA LEU A 97 1.16 -5.02 11.72
C LEU A 97 1.88 -5.63 10.52
N ALA A 98 2.55 -4.80 9.73
CA ALA A 98 3.23 -5.25 8.54
C ALA A 98 4.41 -6.18 8.87
N ARG A 99 5.20 -5.84 9.87
CA ARG A 99 6.31 -6.70 10.29
C ARG A 99 5.80 -8.06 10.74
N GLN A 100 4.71 -8.08 11.50
CA GLN A 100 4.11 -9.32 11.94
C GLN A 100 3.55 -10.11 10.77
N TYR A 101 2.90 -9.44 9.83
CA TYR A 101 2.36 -10.06 8.63
C TYR A 101 3.49 -10.68 7.80
N PHE A 102 4.52 -9.92 7.49
CA PHE A 102 5.60 -10.40 6.63
C PHE A 102 6.42 -11.49 7.31
N LYS A 103 6.53 -11.45 8.61
CA LYS A 103 7.16 -12.55 9.34
C LYS A 103 6.40 -13.86 9.12
N LYS A 104 5.08 -13.83 9.22
CA LYS A 104 4.25 -15.01 8.97
C LYS A 104 4.30 -15.42 7.51
N PHE A 105 4.22 -14.43 6.61
CA PHE A 105 4.27 -14.67 5.17
C PHE A 105 5.58 -15.37 4.80
N ASP A 106 6.70 -14.86 5.28
CA ASP A 106 8.00 -15.44 5.00
C ASP A 106 8.12 -16.85 5.58
N GLN A 107 7.56 -17.09 6.76
CA GLN A 107 7.56 -18.41 7.36
C GLN A 107 6.72 -19.42 6.57
N THR A 108 5.62 -18.98 5.97
CA THR A 108 4.76 -19.86 5.19
C THR A 108 5.26 -20.08 3.77
N THR A 109 5.97 -19.10 3.22
CA THR A 109 6.49 -19.16 1.86
C THR A 109 7.95 -19.59 1.80
N VAL A 110 8.62 -19.64 2.94
CA VAL A 110 9.98 -20.18 3.00
C VAL A 110 9.93 -21.59 2.45
N ASP A 111 10.80 -21.84 1.52
CA ASP A 111 10.91 -23.13 0.88
C ASP A 111 11.15 -24.20 1.93
N PRO A 112 10.32 -25.25 1.98
CA PRO A 112 10.56 -26.37 2.89
C PRO A 112 11.96 -26.96 2.80
N SER A 113 12.64 -26.76 1.70
CA SER A 113 14.02 -27.21 1.55
C SER A 113 14.98 -26.55 2.54
N HIS A 114 14.56 -25.47 3.16
CA HIS A 114 15.30 -24.84 4.23
C HIS A 114 15.14 -25.55 5.58
N ALA A 115 14.21 -26.41 5.63
CA ALA A 115 13.97 -27.17 6.86
C ALA A 115 15.05 -28.24 7.02
#